data_509fd2c6dfd9604bfcdfdfe67fa36655
#
_entry.id   509fd2c6dfd9604bfcdfdfe67fa36655
#
_cell.length_a   1.000
_cell.length_b   1.000
_cell.length_c   1.000
_cell.angle_alpha   90.00
_cell.angle_beta   90.00
_cell.angle_gamma   90.00
#
_symmetry.space_group_name_H-M   'P 1'
#
loop_
_entity.id
_entity.type
_entity.pdbx_description
1 polymer ?
#
loop_
_entity_poly.entity_id
_entity_poly.type
_entity_poly.pdbx_seq_one_letter_code
_entity_poly.pdbx_strand_id
1 'polypeptide(L)'
;MSALSVLYLVLPLPLVFILHDTEEAIVQHRWVLSHREALTLRFPKLRPVIEHLSNIGTKAFVVAAMEELIVLIVATCYVLTGGTYSTQIWSALFLAFSLHLFVHLVQAILFRGYVPGVLTSLIFMPYAIYGLWSIWLTTTVVDFLLMALCGILFMIANLKFAHWLGMKI
;
A
#
# COMPACT_ATOMS: atom_id res chain seq x y z
N MET A 1 6.23 22.29 1.54
CA MET A 1 4.77 22.03 1.36
C MET A 1 3.96 23.15 2.01
N SER A 2 2.80 23.50 1.44
CA SER A 2 1.88 24.46 2.09
C SER A 2 1.18 23.81 3.30
N ALA A 3 0.65 24.64 4.24
CA ALA A 3 -0.15 24.13 5.36
C ALA A 3 -1.38 23.33 4.89
N LEU A 4 -2.00 23.74 3.77
CA LEU A 4 -3.11 23.00 3.14
C LEU A 4 -2.67 21.63 2.63
N SER A 5 -1.47 21.51 2.02
CA SER A 5 -0.95 20.22 1.57
C SER A 5 -0.69 19.29 2.75
N VAL A 6 -0.20 19.79 3.87
CA VAL A 6 -0.02 18.99 5.09
C VAL A 6 -1.38 18.48 5.59
N LEU A 7 -2.37 19.36 5.70
CA LEU A 7 -3.69 19.02 6.24
C LEU A 7 -4.43 17.98 5.37
N TYR A 8 -4.48 18.19 4.04
CA TYR A 8 -5.31 17.37 3.16
C TYR A 8 -4.58 16.23 2.47
N LEU A 9 -3.25 16.19 2.55
CA LEU A 9 -2.47 15.16 1.90
C LEU A 9 -1.64 14.34 2.90
N VAL A 10 -0.86 14.99 3.77
CA VAL A 10 0.08 14.27 4.64
C VAL A 10 -0.63 13.60 5.81
N LEU A 11 -1.45 14.32 6.55
CA LEU A 11 -2.12 13.81 7.74
C LEU A 11 -3.12 12.68 7.46
N PRO A 12 -3.88 12.65 6.35
CA PRO A 12 -4.84 11.58 6.11
C PRO A 12 -4.20 10.22 5.77
N LEU A 13 -2.94 10.19 5.30
CA LEU A 13 -2.32 8.94 4.81
C LEU A 13 -2.38 7.77 5.81
N PRO A 14 -1.99 7.91 7.08
CA PRO A 14 -2.09 6.81 8.04
C PRO A 14 -3.52 6.33 8.26
N LEU A 15 -4.50 7.25 8.26
CA LEU A 15 -5.92 6.90 8.40
C LEU A 15 -6.45 6.15 7.17
N VAL A 16 -6.12 6.64 5.97
CA VAL A 16 -6.48 5.98 4.70
C VAL A 16 -5.89 4.58 4.65
N PHE A 17 -4.63 4.41 5.06
CA PHE A 17 -3.96 3.12 5.16
C PHE A 17 -4.70 2.18 6.12
N ILE A 18 -5.00 2.61 7.36
CA ILE A 18 -5.73 1.79 8.34
C ILE A 18 -7.07 1.31 7.77
N LEU A 19 -7.84 2.20 7.14
CA LEU A 19 -9.14 1.85 6.59
C LEU A 19 -9.02 0.86 5.43
N HIS A 20 -8.00 1.02 4.58
CA HIS A 20 -7.71 0.10 3.48
C HIS A 20 -7.30 -1.29 4.00
N ASP A 21 -6.30 -1.34 4.85
CA ASP A 21 -5.78 -2.60 5.41
C ASP A 21 -6.78 -3.31 6.32
N THR A 22 -7.75 -2.57 6.90
CA THR A 22 -8.87 -3.18 7.64
C THR A 22 -9.75 -4.02 6.72
N GLU A 23 -10.08 -3.54 5.51
CA GLU A 23 -10.81 -4.36 4.53
C GLU A 23 -10.02 -5.63 4.22
N GLU A 24 -8.72 -5.50 3.91
CA GLU A 24 -7.89 -6.67 3.62
C GLU A 24 -7.81 -7.64 4.81
N ALA A 25 -7.52 -7.15 6.01
CA ALA A 25 -7.41 -7.97 7.22
C ALA A 25 -8.67 -8.81 7.51
N ILE A 26 -9.85 -8.26 7.23
CA ILE A 26 -11.13 -8.94 7.46
C ILE A 26 -11.35 -10.08 6.47
N VAL A 27 -10.98 -9.88 5.20
CA VAL A 27 -11.45 -10.79 4.13
C VAL A 27 -10.33 -11.57 3.44
N GLN A 28 -9.09 -11.10 3.40
CA GLN A 28 -8.02 -11.62 2.54
C GLN A 28 -7.75 -13.10 2.75
N HIS A 29 -7.52 -13.54 3.98
CA HIS A 29 -7.16 -14.94 4.24
C HIS A 29 -8.23 -15.91 3.75
N ARG A 30 -9.49 -15.67 4.10
CA ARG A 30 -10.63 -16.50 3.68
C ARG A 30 -10.83 -16.46 2.17
N TRP A 31 -10.70 -15.26 1.59
CA TRP A 31 -10.88 -15.08 0.16
C TRP A 31 -9.80 -15.81 -0.65
N VAL A 32 -8.54 -15.69 -0.27
CA VAL A 32 -7.42 -16.38 -0.94
C VAL A 32 -7.61 -17.90 -0.84
N LEU A 33 -7.97 -18.44 0.33
CA LEU A 33 -8.20 -19.87 0.50
C LEU A 33 -9.34 -20.39 -0.38
N SER A 34 -10.46 -19.66 -0.42
CA SER A 34 -11.63 -20.08 -1.22
C SER A 34 -11.44 -19.95 -2.74
N HIS A 35 -10.50 -19.10 -3.18
CA HIS A 35 -10.22 -18.86 -4.59
C HIS A 35 -8.87 -19.44 -5.07
N ARG A 36 -8.13 -20.13 -4.20
CA ARG A 36 -6.76 -20.62 -4.46
C ARG A 36 -6.66 -21.43 -5.76
N GLU A 37 -7.56 -22.37 -5.97
CA GLU A 37 -7.56 -23.22 -7.15
C GLU A 37 -7.84 -22.41 -8.42
N ALA A 38 -8.87 -21.59 -8.42
CA ALA A 38 -9.24 -20.73 -9.55
C ALA A 38 -8.13 -19.73 -9.90
N LEU A 39 -7.49 -19.14 -8.87
CA LEU A 39 -6.35 -18.24 -9.05
C LEU A 39 -5.15 -18.95 -9.67
N THR A 40 -4.83 -20.16 -9.17
CA THR A 40 -3.67 -20.94 -9.67
C THR A 40 -3.89 -21.40 -11.10
N LEU A 41 -5.09 -21.81 -11.46
CA LEU A 41 -5.45 -22.19 -12.83
C LEU A 41 -5.38 -20.99 -13.78
N ARG A 42 -5.90 -19.84 -13.35
CA ARG A 42 -5.94 -18.63 -14.17
C ARG A 42 -4.60 -17.93 -14.31
N PHE A 43 -3.80 -17.95 -13.25
CA PHE A 43 -2.51 -17.27 -13.17
C PHE A 43 -1.39 -18.22 -12.72
N PRO A 44 -1.03 -19.23 -13.52
CA PRO A 44 -0.07 -20.27 -13.10
C PRO A 44 1.31 -19.72 -12.73
N LYS A 45 1.73 -18.61 -13.35
CA LYS A 45 3.02 -17.94 -13.01
C LYS A 45 3.00 -17.28 -11.64
N LEU A 46 1.84 -16.98 -11.08
CA LEU A 46 1.69 -16.38 -9.74
C LEU A 46 1.49 -17.42 -8.64
N ARG A 47 1.56 -18.71 -8.95
CA ARG A 47 1.41 -19.79 -7.98
C ARG A 47 2.24 -19.62 -6.71
N PRO A 48 3.55 -19.26 -6.75
CA PRO A 48 4.33 -19.06 -5.51
C PRO A 48 3.79 -17.92 -4.64
N VAL A 49 3.27 -16.85 -5.26
CA VAL A 49 2.65 -15.73 -4.55
C VAL A 49 1.33 -16.16 -3.91
N ILE A 50 0.48 -16.88 -4.66
CA ILE A 50 -0.80 -17.39 -4.17
C ILE A 50 -0.59 -18.34 -2.99
N GLU A 51 0.39 -19.23 -3.08
CA GLU A 51 0.76 -20.14 -2.00
C GLU A 51 1.28 -19.39 -0.77
N HIS A 52 2.12 -18.37 -0.96
CA HIS A 52 2.60 -17.51 0.13
C HIS A 52 1.44 -16.82 0.83
N LEU A 53 0.55 -16.15 0.08
CA LEU A 53 -0.63 -15.47 0.63
C LEU A 53 -1.60 -16.43 1.33
N SER A 54 -1.73 -17.66 0.85
CA SER A 54 -2.55 -18.71 1.50
C SER A 54 -2.04 -19.10 2.89
N ASN A 55 -0.74 -18.93 3.13
CA ASN A 55 -0.10 -19.23 4.41
C ASN A 55 -0.12 -18.06 5.39
N ILE A 56 -0.49 -16.86 4.93
CA ILE A 56 -0.60 -15.68 5.80
C ILE A 56 -1.99 -15.67 6.42
N GLY A 57 -2.08 -16.10 7.68
CA GLY A 57 -3.33 -16.00 8.46
C GLY A 57 -3.64 -14.56 8.84
N THR A 58 -4.90 -14.29 9.24
CA THR A 58 -5.35 -12.93 9.63
C THR A 58 -4.47 -12.30 10.71
N LYS A 59 -4.00 -13.07 11.72
CA LYS A 59 -3.09 -12.52 12.76
C LYS A 59 -1.78 -12.04 12.16
N ALA A 60 -1.16 -12.84 11.30
CA ALA A 60 0.09 -12.51 10.64
C ALA A 60 -0.06 -11.27 9.75
N PHE A 61 -1.18 -11.17 9.02
CA PHE A 61 -1.51 -10.00 8.22
C PHE A 61 -1.64 -8.73 9.08
N VAL A 62 -2.40 -8.78 10.17
CA VAL A 62 -2.57 -7.63 11.08
C VAL A 62 -1.25 -7.16 11.66
N VAL A 63 -0.35 -8.09 12.04
CA VAL A 63 1.00 -7.72 12.53
C VAL A 63 1.80 -7.03 11.44
N ALA A 64 1.73 -7.51 10.21
CA ALA A 64 2.39 -6.88 9.07
C ALA A 64 1.82 -5.47 8.80
N ALA A 65 0.51 -5.33 8.75
CA ALA A 65 -0.16 -4.04 8.58
C ALA A 65 0.19 -3.03 9.69
N MET A 66 0.31 -3.49 10.94
CA MET A 66 0.73 -2.63 12.06
C MET A 66 2.18 -2.15 11.91
N GLU A 67 3.09 -2.98 11.43
CA GLU A 67 4.47 -2.58 11.14
C GLU A 67 4.51 -1.50 10.05
N GLU A 68 3.82 -1.72 8.93
CA GLU A 68 3.73 -0.76 7.83
C GLU A 68 3.09 0.57 8.26
N LEU A 69 2.04 0.50 9.09
CA LEU A 69 1.41 1.68 9.67
C LEU A 69 2.41 2.50 10.52
N ILE A 70 3.25 1.85 11.32
CA ILE A 70 4.29 2.54 12.12
C ILE A 70 5.24 3.30 11.19
N VAL A 71 5.67 2.69 10.09
CA VAL A 71 6.52 3.35 9.08
C VAL A 71 5.83 4.60 8.52
N LEU A 72 4.55 4.52 8.16
CA LEU A 72 3.78 5.66 7.64
C LEU A 72 3.58 6.76 8.68
N ILE A 73 3.30 6.41 9.94
CA ILE A 73 3.18 7.39 11.03
C ILE A 73 4.51 8.10 11.25
N VAL A 74 5.63 7.36 11.33
CA VAL A 74 6.97 7.95 11.50
C VAL A 74 7.30 8.90 10.35
N ALA A 75 7.05 8.50 9.10
CA ALA A 75 7.29 9.35 7.94
C ALA A 75 6.40 10.60 7.96
N THR A 76 5.12 10.47 8.36
CA THR A 76 4.17 11.58 8.51
C THR A 76 4.65 12.55 9.59
N CYS A 77 5.03 12.06 10.76
CA CYS A 77 5.60 12.89 11.84
C CYS A 77 6.90 13.57 11.39
N TYR A 78 7.75 12.87 10.62
CA TYR A 78 9.00 13.46 10.13
C TYR A 78 8.76 14.63 9.19
N VAL A 79 7.72 14.57 8.33
CA VAL A 79 7.32 15.75 7.52
C VAL A 79 6.93 16.92 8.41
N LEU A 80 6.18 16.67 9.49
CA LEU A 80 5.73 17.72 10.41
C LEU A 80 6.89 18.42 11.15
N THR A 81 8.01 17.72 11.34
CA THR A 81 9.23 18.33 11.93
C THR A 81 10.05 19.15 10.95
N GLY A 82 9.73 19.10 9.64
CA GLY A 82 10.50 19.77 8.60
C GLY A 82 11.90 19.19 8.38
N GLY A 83 12.11 17.92 8.73
CA GLY A 83 13.41 17.24 8.61
C GLY A 83 13.92 17.20 7.17
N THR A 84 15.23 17.08 7.00
CA THR A 84 15.90 16.99 5.70
C THR A 84 15.35 15.78 4.92
N TYR A 85 14.98 15.98 3.65
CA TYR A 85 14.36 14.96 2.77
C TYR A 85 13.04 14.36 3.29
N SER A 86 12.45 14.91 4.36
CA SER A 86 11.20 14.37 4.93
C SER A 86 10.07 14.31 3.90
N THR A 87 9.92 15.34 3.08
CA THR A 87 8.90 15.39 2.01
C THR A 87 9.17 14.35 0.93
N GLN A 88 10.43 14.13 0.53
CA GLN A 88 10.79 13.13 -0.47
C GLN A 88 10.54 11.71 0.03
N ILE A 89 10.91 11.41 1.27
CA ILE A 89 10.66 10.11 1.91
C ILE A 89 9.16 9.84 1.98
N TRP A 90 8.40 10.80 2.48
CA TRP A 90 6.94 10.67 2.55
C TRP A 90 6.31 10.50 1.17
N SER A 91 6.75 11.29 0.17
CA SER A 91 6.27 11.19 -1.20
C SER A 91 6.57 9.82 -1.81
N ALA A 92 7.74 9.25 -1.55
CA ALA A 92 8.09 7.91 -2.02
C ALA A 92 7.13 6.84 -1.46
N LEU A 93 6.81 6.91 -0.16
CA LEU A 93 5.84 6.01 0.48
C LEU A 93 4.42 6.23 -0.05
N PHE A 94 4.02 7.49 -0.26
CA PHE A 94 2.73 7.83 -0.85
C PHE A 94 2.56 7.30 -2.27
N LEU A 95 3.62 7.43 -3.11
CA LEU A 95 3.63 6.89 -4.48
C LEU A 95 3.50 5.36 -4.46
N ALA A 96 4.21 4.67 -3.55
CA ALA A 96 4.11 3.23 -3.39
C ALA A 96 2.71 2.80 -2.95
N PHE A 97 2.12 3.47 -1.96
CA PHE A 97 0.75 3.20 -1.51
C PHE A 97 -0.29 3.49 -2.61
N SER A 98 -0.13 4.57 -3.36
CA SER A 98 -1.01 4.87 -4.51
C SER A 98 -0.95 3.77 -5.58
N LEU A 99 0.25 3.24 -5.85
CA LEU A 99 0.42 2.09 -6.73
C LEU A 99 -0.25 0.83 -6.17
N HIS A 100 -0.16 0.60 -4.87
CA HIS A 100 -0.83 -0.52 -4.19
C HIS A 100 -2.34 -0.47 -4.38
N LEU A 101 -2.98 0.68 -4.15
CA LEU A 101 -4.41 0.87 -4.43
C LEU A 101 -4.75 0.59 -5.91
N PHE A 102 -3.92 1.07 -6.83
CA PHE A 102 -4.13 0.83 -8.26
C PHE A 102 -4.01 -0.66 -8.62
N VAL A 103 -3.10 -1.39 -7.99
CA VAL A 103 -2.93 -2.83 -8.19
C VAL A 103 -4.20 -3.60 -7.83
N HIS A 104 -4.93 -3.26 -6.75
CA HIS A 104 -6.21 -3.89 -6.41
C HIS A 104 -7.27 -3.69 -7.50
N LEU A 105 -7.33 -2.51 -8.11
CA LEU A 105 -8.26 -2.27 -9.23
C LEU A 105 -7.90 -3.13 -10.44
N VAL A 106 -6.61 -3.22 -10.78
CA VAL A 106 -6.13 -4.08 -11.86
C VAL A 106 -6.43 -5.55 -11.55
N GLN A 107 -6.20 -6.01 -10.33
CA GLN A 107 -6.53 -7.37 -9.89
C GLN A 107 -8.02 -7.67 -10.05
N ALA A 108 -8.90 -6.75 -9.64
CA ALA A 108 -10.34 -6.90 -9.76
C ALA A 108 -10.78 -7.03 -11.23
N ILE A 109 -10.21 -6.21 -12.12
CA ILE A 109 -10.45 -6.29 -13.58
C ILE A 109 -9.95 -7.64 -14.14
N LEU A 110 -8.73 -8.03 -13.80
CA LEU A 110 -8.13 -9.28 -14.27
C LEU A 110 -8.88 -10.51 -13.74
N PHE A 111 -9.29 -10.50 -12.50
CA PHE A 111 -10.05 -11.57 -11.86
C PHE A 111 -11.52 -11.56 -12.30
N ARG A 112 -12.03 -10.42 -12.78
CA ARG A 112 -13.44 -10.16 -13.16
C ARG A 112 -14.39 -10.32 -11.98
N GLY A 113 -13.99 -9.79 -10.82
CA GLY A 113 -14.79 -9.88 -9.61
C GLY A 113 -14.13 -9.18 -8.44
N TYR A 114 -14.74 -9.32 -7.28
CA TYR A 114 -14.22 -8.77 -6.04
C TYR A 114 -12.86 -9.40 -5.69
N VAL A 115 -11.93 -8.53 -5.28
CA VAL A 115 -10.68 -8.92 -4.62
C VAL A 115 -10.55 -8.10 -3.33
N PRO A 116 -9.87 -8.63 -2.29
CA PRO A 116 -9.60 -7.87 -1.06
C PRO A 116 -8.95 -6.52 -1.36
N GLY A 117 -9.34 -5.48 -0.64
CA GLY A 117 -8.81 -4.12 -0.81
C GLY A 117 -9.43 -3.32 -1.97
N VAL A 118 -10.25 -3.91 -2.85
CA VAL A 118 -10.77 -3.19 -4.03
C VAL A 118 -11.80 -2.12 -3.69
N LEU A 119 -12.64 -2.32 -2.66
CA LEU A 119 -13.67 -1.33 -2.29
C LEU A 119 -13.02 -0.07 -1.73
N THR A 120 -12.12 -0.22 -0.79
CA THR A 120 -11.38 0.91 -0.21
C THR A 120 -10.45 1.55 -1.23
N SER A 121 -9.84 0.77 -2.15
CA SER A 121 -9.08 1.32 -3.27
C SER A 121 -9.94 2.24 -4.15
N LEU A 122 -11.18 1.86 -4.48
CA LEU A 122 -12.10 2.73 -5.22
C LEU A 122 -12.45 4.00 -4.45
N ILE A 123 -12.71 3.87 -3.14
CA ILE A 123 -13.05 5.01 -2.26
C ILE A 123 -11.89 5.99 -2.16
N PHE A 124 -10.65 5.49 -2.02
CA PHE A 124 -9.47 6.33 -1.81
C PHE A 124 -8.71 6.70 -3.09
N MET A 125 -9.13 6.22 -4.26
CA MET A 125 -8.53 6.60 -5.53
C MET A 125 -8.54 8.12 -5.80
N PRO A 126 -9.61 8.90 -5.48
CA PRO A 126 -9.56 10.36 -5.61
C PRO A 126 -8.47 11.01 -4.76
N TYR A 127 -8.25 10.52 -3.53
CA TYR A 127 -7.16 10.98 -2.66
C TYR A 127 -5.77 10.65 -3.26
N ALA A 128 -5.60 9.43 -3.76
CA ALA A 128 -4.37 9.01 -4.43
C ALA A 128 -4.08 9.88 -5.66
N ILE A 129 -5.07 10.11 -6.53
CA ILE A 129 -4.94 10.96 -7.74
C ILE A 129 -4.58 12.40 -7.34
N TYR A 130 -5.24 12.97 -6.35
CA TYR A 130 -4.93 14.31 -5.85
C TYR A 130 -3.48 14.41 -5.35
N GLY A 131 -3.02 13.43 -4.59
CA GLY A 131 -1.66 13.41 -4.08
C GLY A 131 -0.62 13.21 -5.17
N LEU A 132 -0.84 12.29 -6.11
CA LEU A 132 0.01 12.09 -7.28
C LEU A 132 0.16 13.39 -8.09
N TRP A 133 -0.95 14.06 -8.34
CA TRP A 133 -0.97 15.34 -9.05
C TRP A 133 -0.20 16.42 -8.28
N SER A 134 -0.41 16.52 -6.96
CA SER A 134 0.26 17.50 -6.11
C SER A 134 1.78 17.30 -6.07
N ILE A 135 2.24 16.04 -5.97
CA ILE A 135 3.66 15.69 -6.01
C ILE A 135 4.24 16.01 -7.39
N TRP A 136 3.56 15.61 -8.47
CA TRP A 136 3.98 15.88 -9.84
C TRP A 136 4.21 17.38 -10.12
N LEU A 137 3.30 18.26 -9.65
CA LEU A 137 3.42 19.70 -9.86
C LEU A 137 4.56 20.36 -9.06
N THR A 138 5.05 19.71 -8.02
CA THR A 138 6.05 20.30 -7.10
C THR A 138 7.44 19.68 -7.24
N THR A 139 7.61 18.70 -8.14
CA THR A 139 8.88 17.98 -8.32
C THR A 139 9.31 17.98 -9.79
N THR A 140 10.60 17.73 -10.04
CA THR A 140 11.08 17.44 -11.40
C THR A 140 10.66 16.03 -11.81
N VAL A 141 10.62 15.76 -13.11
CA VAL A 141 10.34 14.40 -13.63
C VAL A 141 11.35 13.38 -13.09
N VAL A 142 12.62 13.77 -12.98
CA VAL A 142 13.67 12.89 -12.45
C VAL A 142 13.43 12.57 -10.97
N ASP A 143 13.15 13.58 -10.16
CA ASP A 143 12.86 13.38 -8.72
C ASP A 143 11.62 12.52 -8.52
N PHE A 144 10.55 12.76 -9.31
CA PHE A 144 9.33 11.95 -9.26
C PHE A 144 9.61 10.48 -9.55
N LEU A 145 10.38 10.19 -10.61
CA LEU A 145 10.75 8.82 -10.98
C LEU A 145 11.66 8.16 -9.94
N LEU A 146 12.60 8.92 -9.37
CA LEU A 146 13.47 8.41 -8.29
C LEU A 146 12.66 8.10 -7.03
N MET A 147 11.76 8.99 -6.60
CA MET A 147 10.87 8.73 -5.45
C MET A 147 9.96 7.53 -5.70
N ALA A 148 9.37 7.39 -6.90
CA ALA A 148 8.56 6.24 -7.26
C ALA A 148 9.36 4.94 -7.20
N LEU A 149 10.56 4.92 -7.79
CA LEU A 149 11.44 3.75 -7.75
C LEU A 149 11.85 3.38 -6.31
N CYS A 150 12.31 4.37 -5.54
CA CYS A 150 12.69 4.14 -4.14
C CYS A 150 11.50 3.65 -3.31
N GLY A 151 10.32 4.23 -3.48
CA GLY A 151 9.09 3.81 -2.80
C GLY A 151 8.70 2.38 -3.13
N ILE A 152 8.73 2.00 -4.42
CA ILE A 152 8.42 0.63 -4.86
C ILE A 152 9.44 -0.38 -4.30
N LEU A 153 10.72 -0.08 -4.38
CA LEU A 153 11.77 -0.96 -3.84
C LEU A 153 11.64 -1.11 -2.32
N PHE A 154 11.39 0.00 -1.62
CA PHE A 154 11.13 -0.03 -0.19
C PHE A 154 9.89 -0.85 0.13
N MET A 155 8.76 -0.61 -0.55
CA MET A 155 7.51 -1.36 -0.35
C MET A 155 7.72 -2.87 -0.52
N ILE A 156 8.42 -3.31 -1.57
CA ILE A 156 8.69 -4.73 -1.80
C ILE A 156 9.56 -5.33 -0.69
N ALA A 157 10.58 -4.60 -0.23
CA ALA A 157 11.46 -5.05 0.84
C ALA A 157 10.72 -5.08 2.18
N ASN A 158 9.97 -4.01 2.48
CA ASN A 158 9.22 -3.86 3.72
C ASN A 158 8.09 -4.89 3.83
N LEU A 159 7.32 -5.12 2.77
CA LEU A 159 6.26 -6.13 2.74
C LEU A 159 6.80 -7.54 3.04
N LYS A 160 7.96 -7.89 2.48
CA LYS A 160 8.62 -9.18 2.80
C LYS A 160 9.02 -9.25 4.27
N PHE A 161 9.56 -8.17 4.83
CA PHE A 161 9.93 -8.08 6.24
C PHE A 161 8.68 -8.17 7.14
N ALA A 162 7.65 -7.38 6.84
CA ALA A 162 6.39 -7.34 7.59
C ALA A 162 5.69 -8.72 7.60
N HIS A 163 5.60 -9.39 6.45
CA HIS A 163 5.06 -10.75 6.37
C HIS A 163 5.92 -11.75 7.15
N TRP A 164 7.25 -11.65 7.05
CA TRP A 164 8.15 -12.51 7.85
C TRP A 164 7.94 -12.30 9.34
N LEU A 165 7.82 -11.04 9.79
CA LEU A 165 7.54 -10.70 11.18
C LEU A 165 6.19 -11.28 11.62
N GLY A 166 5.14 -11.06 10.84
CA GLY A 166 3.79 -11.56 11.12
C GLY A 166 3.70 -13.08 11.23
N MET A 167 4.50 -13.81 10.44
CA MET A 167 4.55 -15.28 10.49
C MET A 167 5.35 -15.83 11.68
N LYS A 168 6.09 -14.99 12.41
CA LYS A 168 6.86 -15.39 13.61
C LYS A 168 6.04 -15.30 14.92
N ILE A 169 4.93 -14.60 14.90
CA ILE A 169 4.03 -14.35 16.03
C ILE A 169 2.76 -15.22 15.91
#